data_77981d897d5a3ed2a20888aea137319e
#
_entry.id   77981d897d5a3ed2a20888aea137319e
#
_cell.length_a   1.000
_cell.length_b   1.000
_cell.length_c   1.000
_cell.angle_alpha   90.00
_cell.angle_beta   90.00
_cell.angle_gamma   90.00
#
_symmetry.space_group_name_H-M   'P 1'
#
loop_
_entity.id
_entity.type
_entity.pdbx_description
1 polymer ?
#
loop_
_entity_poly.entity_id
_entity_poly.type
_entity_poly.pdbx_seq_one_letter_code
_entity_poly.pdbx_strand_id
1 'polypeptide(L)'
;MKLRIGIAGLFSVFLAVGATSSIHEMTPPIRGVPLSSLRDMFQEVHNGHPHEAIDILAASGTPVHAVVSGTVRKLFLSKPGGKTIYEFDEMGVYCYYYAHLDGYAGGLREGMWVERGDIIGFVGSTGNANPRTPHLHFAIFELGPERLWWRGKAIDPYPGLVAAVRRAK
;
A
#
# COMPACT_ATOMS: atom_id res chain seq x y z
N MET A 1 60.18 21.63 -22.81
CA MET A 1 58.88 21.43 -23.49
C MET A 1 58.02 20.59 -22.56
N LYS A 2 57.10 21.26 -21.78
CA LYS A 2 56.27 20.59 -20.76
C LYS A 2 54.87 20.38 -21.34
N LEU A 3 54.52 19.08 -21.54
CA LEU A 3 53.23 18.65 -22.01
C LEU A 3 52.20 18.76 -20.87
N ARG A 4 51.18 19.59 -20.98
CA ARG A 4 50.03 19.67 -20.06
C ARG A 4 48.94 18.75 -20.59
N ILE A 5 48.67 17.67 -19.88
CA ILE A 5 47.52 16.82 -20.12
C ILE A 5 46.33 17.44 -19.40
N GLY A 6 45.37 17.95 -20.16
CA GLY A 6 44.11 18.43 -19.64
C GLY A 6 43.18 17.24 -19.34
N ILE A 7 42.80 17.10 -18.09
CA ILE A 7 41.77 16.15 -17.65
C ILE A 7 40.42 16.80 -17.93
N ALA A 8 39.73 16.31 -18.98
CA ALA A 8 38.33 16.66 -19.22
C ALA A 8 37.46 15.91 -18.23
N GLY A 9 36.95 16.62 -17.23
CA GLY A 9 35.98 16.07 -16.30
C GLY A 9 34.65 15.82 -17.01
N LEU A 10 34.27 14.55 -17.16
CA LEU A 10 32.89 14.18 -17.52
C LEU A 10 31.98 14.51 -16.34
N PHE A 11 31.26 15.61 -16.43
CA PHE A 11 30.10 15.86 -15.57
C PHE A 11 28.96 14.97 -16.03
N SER A 12 28.78 13.83 -15.36
CA SER A 12 27.54 13.05 -15.48
C SER A 12 26.42 13.85 -14.85
N VAL A 13 25.60 14.46 -15.70
CA VAL A 13 24.32 15.02 -15.29
C VAL A 13 23.41 13.85 -14.96
N PHE A 14 23.31 13.50 -13.67
CA PHE A 14 22.21 12.67 -13.19
C PHE A 14 20.93 13.48 -13.38
N LEU A 15 20.17 13.21 -14.45
CA LEU A 15 18.77 13.59 -14.52
C LEU A 15 18.08 12.92 -13.34
N ALA A 16 17.75 13.68 -12.31
CA ALA A 16 16.78 13.28 -11.31
C ALA A 16 15.44 13.15 -12.03
N VAL A 17 15.13 11.93 -12.47
CA VAL A 17 13.77 11.55 -12.82
C VAL A 17 12.99 11.77 -11.52
N GLY A 18 12.16 12.82 -11.48
CA GLY A 18 11.35 13.12 -10.32
C GLY A 18 10.55 11.89 -9.96
N ALA A 19 10.83 11.32 -8.78
CA ALA A 19 10.05 10.23 -8.22
C ALA A 19 8.62 10.75 -8.04
N THR A 20 7.74 10.45 -8.99
CA THR A 20 6.30 10.63 -8.80
C THR A 20 5.92 9.82 -7.57
N SER A 21 5.23 10.47 -6.63
CA SER A 21 4.82 9.80 -5.40
C SER A 21 4.01 8.55 -5.75
N SER A 22 4.41 7.39 -5.25
CA SER A 22 3.76 6.10 -5.51
C SER A 22 2.25 6.12 -5.19
N ILE A 23 1.82 6.97 -4.26
CA ILE A 23 0.40 7.19 -3.93
C ILE A 23 -0.42 7.66 -5.14
N HIS A 24 0.16 8.47 -6.04
CA HIS A 24 -0.54 8.95 -7.23
C HIS A 24 -0.63 7.91 -8.35
N GLU A 25 0.19 6.88 -8.32
CA GLU A 25 0.25 5.83 -9.35
C GLU A 25 -0.38 4.50 -8.92
N MET A 26 -0.91 4.41 -7.71
CA MET A 26 -1.49 3.17 -7.21
C MET A 26 -2.68 2.70 -8.05
N THR A 27 -2.92 1.38 -8.05
CA THR A 27 -4.13 0.74 -8.58
C THR A 27 -5.11 0.45 -7.44
N PRO A 28 -6.41 0.22 -7.74
CA PRO A 28 -7.33 -0.22 -6.69
C PRO A 28 -6.90 -1.56 -6.09
N PRO A 29 -6.90 -1.72 -4.76
CA PRO A 29 -6.58 -3.00 -4.12
C PRO A 29 -7.63 -4.09 -4.39
N ILE A 30 -8.85 -3.70 -4.72
CA ILE A 30 -9.93 -4.59 -5.16
C ILE A 30 -10.40 -4.12 -6.52
N ARG A 31 -10.34 -5.00 -7.51
CA ARG A 31 -10.77 -4.69 -8.88
C ARG A 31 -12.29 -4.62 -8.98
N GLY A 32 -12.79 -3.76 -9.87
CA GLY A 32 -14.22 -3.64 -10.14
C GLY A 32 -15.04 -2.95 -9.05
N VAL A 33 -14.41 -2.42 -8.02
CA VAL A 33 -15.09 -1.63 -6.98
C VAL A 33 -15.67 -0.36 -7.63
N PRO A 34 -16.99 -0.12 -7.54
CA PRO A 34 -17.57 1.09 -8.06
C PRO A 34 -17.17 2.31 -7.20
N LEU A 35 -16.93 3.44 -7.85
CA LEU A 35 -16.54 4.67 -7.14
C LEU A 35 -17.57 5.08 -6.07
N SER A 36 -18.85 4.80 -6.32
CA SER A 36 -19.95 5.10 -5.39
C SER A 36 -19.91 4.28 -4.09
N SER A 37 -19.14 3.20 -4.04
CA SER A 37 -18.97 2.39 -2.81
C SER A 37 -17.78 2.82 -1.97
N LEU A 38 -16.90 3.68 -2.50
CA LEU A 38 -15.81 4.26 -1.72
C LEU A 38 -16.36 5.42 -0.87
N ARG A 39 -16.08 5.38 0.42
CA ARG A 39 -16.43 6.46 1.36
C ARG A 39 -15.15 6.98 2.00
N ASP A 40 -15.07 8.29 2.17
CA ASP A 40 -14.04 8.89 3.01
C ASP A 40 -14.36 8.58 4.48
N MET A 41 -13.54 7.76 5.09
CA MET A 41 -13.69 7.29 6.48
C MET A 41 -12.46 7.62 7.33
N PHE A 42 -11.49 8.33 6.76
CA PHE A 42 -10.18 8.55 7.39
C PHE A 42 -10.27 9.21 8.77
N GLN A 43 -11.17 10.19 8.91
CA GLN A 43 -11.38 10.92 10.17
C GLN A 43 -12.51 10.33 11.03
N GLU A 44 -13.21 9.27 10.58
CA GLU A 44 -14.26 8.65 11.39
C GLU A 44 -13.67 8.06 12.69
N VAL A 45 -14.37 8.23 13.80
CA VAL A 45 -13.88 7.75 15.11
C VAL A 45 -14.34 6.32 15.33
N HIS A 46 -13.39 5.40 15.47
CA HIS A 46 -13.60 4.00 15.78
C HIS A 46 -12.96 3.69 17.14
N ASN A 47 -13.76 3.27 18.13
CA ASN A 47 -13.28 2.94 19.48
C ASN A 47 -12.46 4.07 20.14
N GLY A 48 -12.81 5.33 19.90
CA GLY A 48 -12.14 6.49 20.50
C GLY A 48 -10.87 6.98 19.77
N HIS A 49 -10.53 6.38 18.63
CA HIS A 49 -9.40 6.79 17.79
C HIS A 49 -9.85 7.06 16.35
N PRO A 50 -9.21 7.99 15.62
CA PRO A 50 -9.44 8.13 14.19
C PRO A 50 -9.21 6.79 13.47
N HIS A 51 -9.99 6.52 12.43
CA HIS A 51 -9.90 5.28 11.65
C HIS A 51 -8.58 5.19 10.87
N GLU A 52 -8.12 6.32 10.35
CA GLU A 52 -6.85 6.47 9.62
C GLU A 52 -6.68 5.49 8.44
N ALA A 53 -7.81 5.06 7.88
CA ALA A 53 -7.90 4.05 6.83
C ALA A 53 -9.18 4.25 6.00
N ILE A 54 -9.39 3.33 5.07
CA ILE A 54 -10.66 3.13 4.36
C ILE A 54 -11.04 1.65 4.41
N ASP A 55 -12.33 1.38 4.65
CA ASP A 55 -12.90 0.04 4.58
C ASP A 55 -13.60 -0.16 3.24
N ILE A 56 -13.12 -1.12 2.46
CA ILE A 56 -13.65 -1.45 1.13
C ILE A 56 -14.44 -2.75 1.25
N LEU A 57 -15.77 -2.63 1.22
CA LEU A 57 -16.66 -3.79 1.32
C LEU A 57 -16.51 -4.69 0.09
N ALA A 58 -16.31 -5.98 0.33
CA ALA A 58 -16.28 -7.01 -0.70
C ALA A 58 -16.55 -8.39 -0.08
N ALA A 59 -17.00 -9.33 -0.90
CA ALA A 59 -17.23 -10.70 -0.44
C ALA A 59 -15.93 -11.35 0.08
N SER A 60 -16.03 -12.20 1.11
CA SER A 60 -14.90 -13.01 1.55
C SER A 60 -14.35 -13.85 0.39
N GLY A 61 -13.01 -13.94 0.31
CA GLY A 61 -12.33 -14.61 -0.80
C GLY A 61 -12.10 -13.72 -2.05
N THR A 62 -12.62 -12.48 -2.07
CA THR A 62 -12.31 -11.54 -3.17
C THR A 62 -10.80 -11.26 -3.21
N PRO A 63 -10.14 -11.36 -4.39
CA PRO A 63 -8.72 -11.08 -4.51
C PRO A 63 -8.34 -9.66 -4.08
N VAL A 64 -7.28 -9.56 -3.30
CA VAL A 64 -6.63 -8.30 -2.91
C VAL A 64 -5.31 -8.17 -3.69
N HIS A 65 -5.11 -7.03 -4.31
CA HIS A 65 -3.98 -6.76 -5.19
C HIS A 65 -3.02 -5.76 -4.56
N ALA A 66 -1.72 -5.93 -4.80
CA ALA A 66 -0.70 -4.93 -4.53
C ALA A 66 -1.04 -3.62 -5.24
N VAL A 67 -1.13 -2.53 -4.50
CA VAL A 67 -1.55 -1.24 -5.09
C VAL A 67 -0.43 -0.56 -5.86
N VAL A 68 0.82 -0.87 -5.56
CA VAL A 68 2.06 -0.41 -6.20
C VAL A 68 2.98 -1.60 -6.45
N SER A 69 4.09 -1.40 -7.17
CA SER A 69 5.20 -2.36 -7.12
C SER A 69 6.05 -2.10 -5.88
N GLY A 70 6.48 -3.17 -5.20
CA GLY A 70 7.19 -3.01 -3.96
C GLY A 70 7.57 -4.32 -3.28
N THR A 71 7.90 -4.24 -2.00
CA THR A 71 8.34 -5.40 -1.22
C THR A 71 7.36 -5.73 -0.09
N VAL A 72 6.95 -6.97 0.02
CA VAL A 72 6.21 -7.49 1.18
C VAL A 72 7.13 -7.43 2.39
N ARG A 73 6.95 -6.43 3.22
CA ARG A 73 7.83 -6.18 4.36
C ARG A 73 7.50 -7.05 5.55
N LYS A 74 6.19 -7.27 5.80
CA LYS A 74 5.72 -8.08 6.92
C LYS A 74 4.41 -8.76 6.61
N LEU A 75 4.32 -10.02 6.98
CA LEU A 75 3.07 -10.77 7.13
C LEU A 75 2.83 -10.94 8.62
N PHE A 76 1.70 -10.42 9.11
CA PHE A 76 1.49 -10.36 10.54
C PHE A 76 0.07 -10.80 10.91
N LEU A 77 -0.06 -11.43 12.07
CA LEU A 77 -1.33 -11.78 12.68
C LEU A 77 -1.49 -10.99 13.97
N SER A 78 -2.44 -10.08 14.00
CA SER A 78 -2.75 -9.27 15.19
C SER A 78 -4.18 -9.50 15.67
N LYS A 79 -4.43 -9.19 16.94
CA LYS A 79 -5.79 -9.27 17.50
C LYS A 79 -6.75 -8.27 16.82
N PRO A 80 -6.39 -6.99 16.57
CA PRO A 80 -7.29 -6.08 15.86
C PRO A 80 -7.33 -6.33 14.34
N GLY A 81 -6.20 -6.40 13.67
CA GLY A 81 -6.15 -6.45 12.19
C GLY A 81 -6.36 -7.84 11.59
N GLY A 82 -6.33 -8.92 12.41
CA GLY A 82 -6.34 -10.27 11.87
C GLY A 82 -5.09 -10.56 11.04
N LYS A 83 -5.24 -11.28 9.93
CA LYS A 83 -4.15 -11.50 8.95
C LYS A 83 -3.92 -10.22 8.17
N THR A 84 -2.68 -9.75 8.16
CA THR A 84 -2.31 -8.46 7.57
C THR A 84 -1.06 -8.55 6.70
N ILE A 85 -0.99 -7.67 5.70
CA ILE A 85 0.19 -7.47 4.85
C ILE A 85 0.65 -6.03 5.02
N TYR A 86 1.96 -5.85 5.17
CA TYR A 86 2.64 -4.56 5.08
C TYR A 86 3.54 -4.60 3.85
N GLU A 87 3.22 -3.80 2.86
CA GLU A 87 3.95 -3.64 1.61
C GLU A 87 4.67 -2.29 1.63
N PHE A 88 5.97 -2.27 1.35
CA PHE A 88 6.71 -1.03 1.14
C PHE A 88 6.80 -0.75 -0.35
N ASP A 89 6.61 0.50 -0.75
CA ASP A 89 6.91 0.92 -2.11
C ASP A 89 8.40 0.75 -2.44
N GLU A 90 8.74 0.84 -3.72
CA GLU A 90 10.11 0.66 -4.21
C GLU A 90 11.12 1.56 -3.50
N MET A 91 10.73 2.80 -3.19
CA MET A 91 11.60 3.77 -2.51
C MET A 91 11.62 3.58 -0.99
N GLY A 92 10.71 2.80 -0.42
CA GLY A 92 10.53 2.63 1.01
C GLY A 92 10.15 3.93 1.72
N VAL A 93 9.38 4.77 1.05
CA VAL A 93 8.81 6.02 1.59
C VAL A 93 7.45 5.75 2.21
N TYR A 94 6.66 4.87 1.59
CA TYR A 94 5.32 4.54 2.03
C TYR A 94 5.19 3.07 2.36
N CYS A 95 4.35 2.81 3.38
CA CYS A 95 3.88 1.49 3.73
C CYS A 95 2.38 1.40 3.44
N TYR A 96 1.99 0.41 2.65
CA TYR A 96 0.61 0.05 2.35
C TYR A 96 0.20 -1.12 3.23
N TYR A 97 -0.89 -0.94 3.95
CA TYR A 97 -1.39 -1.88 4.93
C TYR A 97 -2.72 -2.47 4.50
N TYR A 98 -2.79 -3.79 4.49
CA TYR A 98 -3.96 -4.57 4.12
C TYR A 98 -4.34 -5.45 5.30
N ALA A 99 -5.56 -5.33 5.82
CA ALA A 99 -6.00 -6.07 7.00
C ALA A 99 -7.32 -6.81 6.81
N HIS A 100 -7.69 -7.57 7.83
CA HIS A 100 -8.84 -8.47 7.91
C HIS A 100 -8.86 -9.56 6.84
N LEU A 101 -7.69 -9.92 6.31
CA LEU A 101 -7.57 -10.91 5.23
C LEU A 101 -8.02 -12.29 5.68
N ASP A 102 -8.67 -13.04 4.77
CA ASP A 102 -8.97 -14.45 4.95
C ASP A 102 -7.70 -15.30 4.80
N GLY A 103 -6.84 -14.93 3.86
CA GLY A 103 -5.57 -15.59 3.59
C GLY A 103 -4.62 -14.76 2.76
N TYR A 104 -3.37 -15.20 2.71
CA TYR A 104 -2.35 -14.67 1.81
C TYR A 104 -2.39 -15.43 0.48
N ALA A 105 -1.94 -14.81 -0.62
CA ALA A 105 -1.73 -15.50 -1.88
C ALA A 105 -0.71 -16.63 -1.73
N GLY A 106 -0.90 -17.72 -2.50
CA GLY A 106 0.01 -18.86 -2.44
C GLY A 106 1.44 -18.48 -2.76
N GLY A 107 2.38 -18.84 -1.88
CA GLY A 107 3.80 -18.52 -2.04
C GLY A 107 4.21 -17.12 -1.61
N LEU A 108 3.28 -16.25 -1.20
CA LEU A 108 3.63 -14.93 -0.68
C LEU A 108 4.47 -15.06 0.60
N ARG A 109 5.57 -14.33 0.68
CA ARG A 109 6.48 -14.34 1.85
C ARG A 109 7.10 -12.98 2.10
N GLU A 110 7.54 -12.75 3.31
CA GLU A 110 8.30 -11.55 3.69
C GLU A 110 9.59 -11.46 2.85
N GLY A 111 9.94 -10.24 2.44
CA GLY A 111 11.05 -9.95 1.55
C GLY A 111 10.77 -10.17 0.05
N MET A 112 9.60 -10.71 -0.32
CA MET A 112 9.24 -10.91 -1.71
C MET A 112 8.89 -9.58 -2.39
N TRP A 113 9.43 -9.39 -3.60
CA TRP A 113 8.97 -8.33 -4.49
C TRP A 113 7.63 -8.72 -5.11
N VAL A 114 6.72 -7.76 -5.21
CA VAL A 114 5.43 -7.88 -5.88
C VAL A 114 5.28 -6.75 -6.88
N GLU A 115 4.68 -7.05 -8.02
CA GLU A 115 4.34 -6.03 -9.01
C GLU A 115 2.96 -5.44 -8.71
N ARG A 116 2.78 -4.19 -9.06
CA ARG A 116 1.49 -3.52 -8.98
C ARG A 116 0.41 -4.34 -9.70
N GLY A 117 -0.63 -4.73 -8.98
CA GLY A 117 -1.72 -5.54 -9.50
C GLY A 117 -1.58 -7.04 -9.28
N ASP A 118 -0.47 -7.51 -8.70
CA ASP A 118 -0.33 -8.91 -8.26
C ASP A 118 -1.34 -9.24 -7.17
N ILE A 119 -1.87 -10.45 -7.16
CA ILE A 119 -2.71 -10.92 -6.06
C ILE A 119 -1.81 -11.23 -4.87
N ILE A 120 -2.04 -10.55 -3.75
CA ILE A 120 -1.27 -10.71 -2.51
C ILE A 120 -2.08 -11.37 -1.38
N GLY A 121 -3.41 -11.37 -1.48
CA GLY A 121 -4.27 -11.97 -0.47
C GLY A 121 -5.73 -11.98 -0.88
N PHE A 122 -6.59 -12.26 0.08
CA PHE A 122 -8.03 -12.39 -0.14
C PHE A 122 -8.77 -11.67 0.98
N VAL A 123 -9.85 -10.95 0.63
CA VAL A 123 -10.74 -10.28 1.59
C VAL A 123 -11.30 -11.28 2.57
N GLY A 124 -11.38 -10.91 3.82
CA GLY A 124 -11.97 -11.72 4.89
C GLY A 124 -12.65 -10.87 5.95
N SER A 125 -12.67 -11.41 7.15
CA SER A 125 -13.18 -10.77 8.36
C SER A 125 -12.40 -11.19 9.60
N THR A 126 -11.09 -11.49 9.42
CA THR A 126 -10.23 -11.87 10.55
C THR A 126 -9.94 -10.68 11.46
N GLY A 127 -9.48 -10.96 12.69
CA GLY A 127 -9.27 -9.93 13.68
C GLY A 127 -10.56 -9.47 14.35
N ASN A 128 -10.77 -8.17 14.44
CA ASN A 128 -11.97 -7.56 15.04
C ASN A 128 -13.05 -7.18 14.01
N ALA A 129 -12.88 -7.52 12.73
CA ALA A 129 -13.87 -7.24 11.71
C ALA A 129 -15.17 -8.03 11.94
N ASN A 130 -16.32 -7.43 11.59
CA ASN A 130 -17.60 -8.09 11.69
C ASN A 130 -17.74 -9.18 10.60
N PRO A 131 -17.95 -10.47 10.97
CA PRO A 131 -18.08 -11.56 10.01
C PRO A 131 -19.22 -11.41 8.99
N ARG A 132 -20.24 -10.60 9.32
CA ARG A 132 -21.39 -10.35 8.41
C ARG A 132 -21.10 -9.26 7.37
N THR A 133 -20.03 -8.51 7.53
CA THR A 133 -19.63 -7.43 6.63
C THR A 133 -18.13 -7.56 6.29
N PRO A 134 -17.74 -8.61 5.52
CA PRO A 134 -16.35 -8.76 5.10
C PRO A 134 -15.88 -7.52 4.33
N HIS A 135 -14.68 -7.09 4.59
CA HIS A 135 -14.10 -5.90 3.96
C HIS A 135 -12.57 -5.96 3.98
N LEU A 136 -11.95 -5.21 3.10
CA LEU A 136 -10.55 -4.87 3.20
C LEU A 136 -10.42 -3.57 3.98
N HIS A 137 -9.76 -3.60 5.12
CA HIS A 137 -9.26 -2.40 5.79
C HIS A 137 -7.92 -2.03 5.17
N PHE A 138 -7.86 -0.87 4.52
CA PHE A 138 -6.70 -0.40 3.77
C PHE A 138 -6.20 0.93 4.30
N ALA A 139 -4.91 1.00 4.66
CA ALA A 139 -4.27 2.22 5.14
C ALA A 139 -2.94 2.48 4.43
N ILE A 140 -2.50 3.73 4.46
CA ILE A 140 -1.20 4.17 3.94
C ILE A 140 -0.47 4.91 5.05
N PHE A 141 0.82 4.60 5.24
CA PHE A 141 1.68 5.28 6.20
C PHE A 141 2.92 5.85 5.50
N GLU A 142 3.21 7.12 5.73
CA GLU A 142 4.52 7.69 5.43
C GLU A 142 5.51 7.22 6.47
N LEU A 143 6.58 6.56 6.03
CA LEU A 143 7.58 5.97 6.91
C LEU A 143 8.58 7.01 7.39
N GLY A 144 9.00 6.88 8.65
CA GLY A 144 10.15 7.61 9.17
C GLY A 144 11.48 7.07 8.61
N PRO A 145 12.61 7.75 8.92
CA PRO A 145 13.94 7.38 8.42
C PRO A 145 14.36 5.95 8.80
N GLU A 146 13.86 5.41 9.92
CA GLU A 146 14.15 4.04 10.37
C GLU A 146 13.37 2.98 9.56
N ARG A 147 12.39 3.37 8.77
CA ARG A 147 11.54 2.49 7.92
C ARG A 147 10.96 1.31 8.71
N LEU A 148 10.40 1.61 9.88
CA LEU A 148 9.77 0.59 10.73
C LEU A 148 8.35 0.30 10.23
N TRP A 149 8.07 -0.97 9.89
CA TRP A 149 6.78 -1.38 9.31
C TRP A 149 5.58 -1.15 10.25
N TRP A 150 5.83 -1.02 11.56
CA TRP A 150 4.80 -0.80 12.58
C TRP A 150 4.67 0.66 13.02
N ARG A 151 5.36 1.59 12.34
CA ARG A 151 5.39 3.01 12.73
C ARG A 151 5.50 3.91 11.51
N GLY A 152 4.52 4.77 11.35
CA GLY A 152 4.49 5.78 10.29
C GLY A 152 3.45 6.84 10.61
N LYS A 153 3.39 7.87 9.78
CA LYS A 153 2.34 8.88 9.81
C LYS A 153 1.24 8.45 8.85
N ALA A 154 0.01 8.32 9.34
CA ALA A 154 -1.13 7.97 8.51
C ALA A 154 -1.38 9.02 7.42
N ILE A 155 -1.62 8.55 6.21
CA ILE A 155 -1.96 9.33 5.02
C ILE A 155 -3.34 8.89 4.56
N ASP A 156 -4.23 9.86 4.29
CA ASP A 156 -5.57 9.57 3.77
C ASP A 156 -5.49 8.84 2.43
N PRO A 157 -5.96 7.57 2.35
CA PRO A 157 -5.92 6.80 1.12
C PRO A 157 -7.04 7.17 0.13
N TYR A 158 -8.10 7.85 0.59
CA TYR A 158 -9.32 8.09 -0.20
C TYR A 158 -9.07 8.86 -1.51
N PRO A 159 -8.35 10.00 -1.53
CA PRO A 159 -8.09 10.73 -2.77
C PRO A 159 -7.33 9.89 -3.82
N GLY A 160 -6.33 9.15 -3.37
CA GLY A 160 -5.54 8.26 -4.23
C GLY A 160 -6.36 7.10 -4.79
N LEU A 161 -7.22 6.47 -3.98
CA LEU A 161 -8.12 5.40 -4.41
C LEU A 161 -9.17 5.88 -5.40
N VAL A 162 -9.76 7.05 -5.18
CA VAL A 162 -10.69 7.67 -6.13
C VAL A 162 -10.02 7.87 -7.49
N ALA A 163 -8.81 8.39 -7.50
CA ALA A 163 -8.03 8.56 -8.73
C ALA A 163 -7.70 7.22 -9.40
N ALA A 164 -7.31 6.21 -8.62
CA ALA A 164 -7.02 4.86 -9.09
C ALA A 164 -8.23 4.19 -9.76
N VAL A 165 -9.40 4.25 -9.10
CA VAL A 165 -10.64 3.67 -9.65
C VAL A 165 -11.10 4.39 -10.93
N ARG A 166 -10.89 5.71 -11.03
CA ARG A 166 -11.18 6.46 -12.26
C ARG A 166 -10.28 6.06 -13.43
N ARG A 167 -8.99 5.78 -13.17
CA ARG A 167 -8.06 5.33 -14.21
C ARG A 167 -8.27 3.88 -14.66
N ALA A 168 -8.88 3.06 -13.82
CA ALA A 168 -9.13 1.64 -14.13
C ALA A 168 -10.39 1.38 -14.99
N LYS A 169 -11.14 2.43 -15.33
CA LYS A 169 -12.29 2.40 -16.23
C LYS A 169 -11.88 2.60 -17.68
#